data_a1d6f8eaec253255624e8d74d5dfdc74
#
_entry.id   a1d6f8eaec253255624e8d74d5dfdc74
#
_cell.length_a   1.000
_cell.length_b   1.000
_cell.length_c   1.000
_cell.angle_alpha   90.00
_cell.angle_beta   90.00
_cell.angle_gamma   90.00
#
_symmetry.space_group_name_H-M   'P 1'
#
loop_
_entity.id
_entity.type
_entity.pdbx_description
1 polymer ?
#
loop_
_entity_poly.entity_id
_entity_poly.type
_entity_poly.pdbx_seq_one_letter_code
_entity_poly.pdbx_strand_id
1 'polypeptide(L)'
;MTPRYVLAIDQGTTSSRAILFDRTGDIVGSAQREFAQIFPQPGWVEHDPREILTSVYATLTELLSRGQIDPRHIAALGITNQRETTVVWDRATGQPIHNAIVWQSRQSHAICERLKSEGHEALIRERTGLLIDAYFSATKVRWILDHVEGAQQRAERGELLFGTIDSWLVWNLSGGQAHVTDYSNAARTLLFNIHTLDWDDDLLALLDIPRAMLPQVRDSSAVYAHTRPQFFFDHPIPIAGIAGDQQAALFGQACFQPGMVKNTYGTGCFMLMHTGAQAVRSRNGLLTTIAWGLDGRVEYALEGSIFIAGSVVQWLRDGLRMIERASDSQALAAQVPDSGGAYLVPAFVGLGAPYWRSDVRGAMFGLTRGTRKAHFVRAALESMAYQTRDVLDAMQSDAGIALTELRADGGAIGNDFLAGFQADILGVPLLRPRLTETTALGAAYLAGLAVGFWSSREQIAAQWGLDRRFEPQMEVARREKLYAGWQQAVAATLAFHVD
;
A
#
# COMPACT_ATOMS: atom_id res chain seq x y z
N MET A 1 30.56 10.10 16.53
CA MET A 1 30.00 11.18 15.68
C MET A 1 28.52 11.28 15.95
N THR A 2 27.94 12.45 15.87
CA THR A 2 26.49 12.61 16.06
C THR A 2 25.78 12.19 14.77
N PRO A 3 24.80 11.26 14.81
CA PRO A 3 24.01 10.88 13.64
C PRO A 3 23.26 12.08 13.05
N ARG A 4 23.24 12.17 11.72
CA ARG A 4 22.63 13.27 10.97
C ARG A 4 21.43 12.84 10.12
N TYR A 5 21.36 11.55 9.83
CA TYR A 5 20.43 11.00 8.84
C TYR A 5 19.74 9.74 9.32
N VAL A 6 18.57 9.47 8.77
CA VAL A 6 17.91 8.16 8.79
C VAL A 6 17.76 7.70 7.36
N LEU A 7 18.08 6.44 7.11
CA LEU A 7 17.97 5.80 5.82
C LEU A 7 16.65 5.02 5.74
N ALA A 8 15.95 5.11 4.63
CA ALA A 8 14.78 4.29 4.36
C ALA A 8 14.98 3.46 3.08
N ILE A 9 14.57 2.20 3.13
CA ILE A 9 14.34 1.35 1.96
C ILE A 9 12.84 1.35 1.70
N ASP A 10 12.45 1.73 0.49
CA ASP A 10 11.09 1.58 -0.03
C ASP A 10 11.12 0.53 -1.14
N GLN A 11 10.69 -0.68 -0.80
CA GLN A 11 10.65 -1.80 -1.73
C GLN A 11 9.24 -1.92 -2.34
N GLY A 12 9.03 -1.28 -3.46
CA GLY A 12 7.77 -1.26 -4.20
C GLY A 12 7.58 -2.48 -5.13
N THR A 13 6.45 -2.50 -5.84
CA THR A 13 6.10 -3.62 -6.74
C THR A 13 7.02 -3.70 -7.97
N THR A 14 7.51 -2.57 -8.48
CA THR A 14 8.30 -2.53 -9.72
C THR A 14 9.74 -2.07 -9.53
N SER A 15 10.06 -1.50 -8.37
CA SER A 15 11.38 -0.95 -8.09
C SER A 15 11.66 -0.91 -6.61
N SER A 16 12.95 -0.87 -6.25
CA SER A 16 13.44 -0.59 -4.91
C SER A 16 14.04 0.82 -4.88
N ARG A 17 13.83 1.54 -3.78
CA ARG A 17 14.41 2.86 -3.53
C ARG A 17 15.17 2.87 -2.22
N ALA A 18 16.24 3.63 -2.16
CA ALA A 18 16.91 4.01 -0.93
C ALA A 18 16.86 5.54 -0.82
N ILE A 19 16.36 6.06 0.29
CA ILE A 19 16.18 7.50 0.49
C ILE A 19 16.76 7.87 1.85
N LEU A 20 17.56 8.94 1.87
CA LEU A 20 18.20 9.46 3.06
C LEU A 20 17.50 10.74 3.51
N PHE A 21 17.07 10.79 4.77
CA PHE A 21 16.38 11.91 5.37
C PHE A 21 17.21 12.54 6.48
N ASP A 22 17.18 13.87 6.58
CA ASP A 22 17.76 14.61 7.69
C ASP A 22 16.78 14.78 8.88
N ARG A 23 17.18 15.55 9.89
CA ARG A 23 16.35 15.79 11.09
C ARG A 23 15.09 16.60 10.83
N THR A 24 15.03 17.35 9.73
CA THR A 24 13.84 18.10 9.31
C THR A 24 12.87 17.26 8.49
N GLY A 25 13.26 16.02 8.13
CA GLY A 25 12.51 15.14 7.26
C GLY A 25 12.72 15.45 5.77
N ASP A 26 13.68 16.31 5.43
CA ASP A 26 14.00 16.62 4.04
C ASP A 26 14.88 15.54 3.42
N ILE A 27 14.70 15.31 2.12
CA ILE A 27 15.50 14.34 1.34
C ILE A 27 16.89 14.90 1.09
N VAL A 28 17.91 14.19 1.56
CA VAL A 28 19.33 14.50 1.32
C VAL A 28 19.84 13.80 0.07
N GLY A 29 19.34 12.63 -0.22
CA GLY A 29 19.69 11.86 -1.40
C GLY A 29 18.76 10.67 -1.62
N SER A 30 18.70 10.19 -2.87
CA SER A 30 17.90 9.04 -3.22
C SER A 30 18.52 8.26 -4.37
N ALA A 31 18.27 6.96 -4.42
CA ALA A 31 18.58 6.09 -5.54
C ALA A 31 17.43 5.11 -5.78
N GLN A 32 17.19 4.73 -7.04
CA GLN A 32 16.12 3.82 -7.43
C GLN A 32 16.61 2.82 -8.45
N ARG A 33 16.14 1.57 -8.35
CA ARG A 33 16.40 0.49 -9.32
C ARG A 33 15.12 -0.30 -9.56
N GLU A 34 14.80 -0.49 -10.82
CA GLU A 34 13.76 -1.42 -11.26
C GLU A 34 14.29 -2.85 -11.25
N PHE A 35 13.39 -3.81 -11.18
CA PHE A 35 13.67 -5.25 -11.30
C PHE A 35 12.61 -5.93 -12.17
N ALA A 36 12.94 -7.12 -12.68
CA ALA A 36 12.10 -7.83 -13.63
C ALA A 36 10.77 -8.30 -13.00
N GLN A 37 9.69 -8.16 -13.77
CA GLN A 37 8.39 -8.73 -13.47
C GLN A 37 8.25 -10.05 -14.23
N ILE A 38 7.78 -11.11 -13.57
CA ILE A 38 7.65 -12.45 -14.14
C ILE A 38 6.16 -12.78 -14.27
N PHE A 39 5.73 -13.20 -15.45
CA PHE A 39 4.33 -13.55 -15.74
C PHE A 39 4.26 -14.99 -16.27
N PRO A 40 4.27 -16.01 -15.38
CA PRO A 40 4.34 -17.41 -15.81
C PRO A 40 3.10 -17.88 -16.58
N GLN A 41 1.92 -17.34 -16.22
CA GLN A 41 0.63 -17.61 -16.83
C GLN A 41 -0.26 -16.37 -16.79
N PRO A 42 -1.35 -16.29 -17.58
CA PRO A 42 -2.29 -15.19 -17.48
C PRO A 42 -2.83 -15.01 -16.05
N GLY A 43 -2.70 -13.80 -15.52
CA GLY A 43 -3.10 -13.46 -14.16
C GLY A 43 -2.11 -13.85 -13.05
N TRP A 44 -1.00 -14.52 -13.38
CA TRP A 44 0.06 -14.81 -12.44
C TRP A 44 1.14 -13.74 -12.48
N VAL A 45 1.59 -13.31 -11.31
CA VAL A 45 2.65 -12.31 -11.17
C VAL A 45 3.64 -12.79 -10.12
N GLU A 46 4.90 -12.86 -10.49
CA GLU A 46 5.98 -13.30 -9.61
C GLU A 46 7.19 -12.37 -9.71
N HIS A 47 8.02 -12.36 -8.67
CA HIS A 47 9.33 -11.72 -8.66
C HIS A 47 10.40 -12.71 -8.24
N ASP A 48 11.63 -12.59 -8.73
CA ASP A 48 12.78 -13.27 -8.13
C ASP A 48 13.18 -12.53 -6.84
N PRO A 49 13.08 -13.16 -5.65
CA PRO A 49 13.46 -12.52 -4.38
C PRO A 49 14.93 -12.08 -4.34
N ARG A 50 15.80 -12.71 -5.13
CA ARG A 50 17.23 -12.36 -5.23
C ARG A 50 17.43 -11.10 -6.06
N GLU A 51 16.63 -10.89 -7.11
CA GLU A 51 16.65 -9.63 -7.86
C GLU A 51 16.16 -8.46 -7.02
N ILE A 52 15.09 -8.66 -6.21
CA ILE A 52 14.64 -7.67 -5.23
C ILE A 52 15.80 -7.29 -4.30
N LEU A 53 16.46 -8.28 -3.70
CA LEU A 53 17.58 -8.05 -2.79
C LEU A 53 18.76 -7.36 -3.48
N THR A 54 19.09 -7.77 -4.70
CA THR A 54 20.15 -7.16 -5.53
C THR A 54 19.81 -5.69 -5.83
N SER A 55 18.56 -5.37 -6.16
CA SER A 55 18.14 -3.99 -6.41
C SER A 55 18.25 -3.12 -5.16
N VAL A 56 17.93 -3.67 -3.99
CA VAL A 56 18.11 -2.99 -2.69
C VAL A 56 19.60 -2.70 -2.44
N TYR A 57 20.48 -3.69 -2.60
CA TYR A 57 21.92 -3.46 -2.42
C TYR A 57 22.48 -2.44 -3.41
N ALA A 58 22.04 -2.50 -4.66
CA ALA A 58 22.47 -1.54 -5.68
C ALA A 58 22.04 -0.10 -5.35
N THR A 59 20.79 0.10 -4.88
CA THR A 59 20.32 1.44 -4.46
C THR A 59 21.07 1.97 -3.24
N LEU A 60 21.33 1.13 -2.24
CA LEU A 60 22.11 1.49 -1.07
C LEU A 60 23.54 1.90 -1.46
N THR A 61 24.21 1.10 -2.25
CA THR A 61 25.57 1.37 -2.72
C THR A 61 25.63 2.65 -3.55
N GLU A 62 24.68 2.84 -4.46
CA GLU A 62 24.60 4.04 -5.30
C GLU A 62 24.40 5.30 -4.45
N LEU A 63 23.44 5.26 -3.53
CA LEU A 63 23.11 6.40 -2.65
C LEU A 63 24.33 6.82 -1.81
N LEU A 64 24.98 5.87 -1.14
CA LEU A 64 26.12 6.16 -0.28
C LEU A 64 27.33 6.66 -1.06
N SER A 65 27.63 6.03 -2.20
CA SER A 65 28.78 6.38 -3.03
C SER A 65 28.62 7.74 -3.72
N ARG A 66 27.46 8.00 -4.35
CA ARG A 66 27.20 9.29 -5.03
C ARG A 66 27.08 10.45 -4.06
N GLY A 67 26.44 10.23 -2.91
CA GLY A 67 26.26 11.23 -1.88
C GLY A 67 27.51 11.48 -1.03
N GLN A 68 28.57 10.66 -1.19
CA GLN A 68 29.74 10.67 -0.30
C GLN A 68 29.32 10.61 1.18
N ILE A 69 28.28 9.82 1.47
CA ILE A 69 27.69 9.70 2.79
C ILE A 69 28.54 8.74 3.64
N ASP A 70 29.06 9.24 4.73
CA ASP A 70 29.69 8.40 5.74
C ASP A 70 28.62 7.63 6.52
N PRO A 71 28.61 6.28 6.48
CA PRO A 71 27.61 5.47 7.19
C PRO A 71 27.54 5.75 8.70
N ARG A 72 28.61 6.26 9.31
CA ARG A 72 28.62 6.66 10.73
C ARG A 72 27.71 7.84 11.05
N HIS A 73 27.20 8.55 10.04
CA HIS A 73 26.20 9.58 10.20
C HIS A 73 24.76 9.07 10.09
N ILE A 74 24.56 7.77 9.78
CA ILE A 74 23.23 7.15 9.68
C ILE A 74 22.84 6.59 11.05
N ALA A 75 21.74 7.09 11.60
CA ALA A 75 21.24 6.68 12.91
C ALA A 75 20.58 5.31 12.88
N ALA A 76 19.77 5.05 11.84
CA ALA A 76 19.00 3.83 11.67
C ALA A 76 18.57 3.61 10.20
N LEU A 77 18.14 2.40 9.92
CA LEU A 77 17.51 1.97 8.68
C LEU A 77 16.04 1.63 8.94
N GLY A 78 15.12 2.25 8.18
CA GLY A 78 13.72 1.88 8.10
C GLY A 78 13.44 1.10 6.82
N ILE A 79 12.49 0.18 6.87
CA ILE A 79 12.04 -0.62 5.73
C ILE A 79 10.53 -0.44 5.56
N THR A 80 10.12 -0.08 4.36
CA THR A 80 8.75 -0.20 3.91
C THR A 80 8.70 -1.05 2.65
N ASN A 81 7.61 -1.75 2.43
CA ASN A 81 7.54 -2.77 1.39
C ASN A 81 6.14 -2.89 0.78
N GLN A 82 6.10 -3.34 -0.48
CA GLN A 82 4.89 -3.90 -1.05
C GLN A 82 4.36 -5.00 -0.12
N ARG A 83 3.10 -4.87 0.32
CA ARG A 83 2.51 -5.79 1.28
C ARG A 83 2.14 -7.13 0.63
N GLU A 84 1.82 -8.14 1.42
CA GLU A 84 1.27 -9.44 1.05
C GLU A 84 2.13 -10.30 0.12
N THR A 85 3.08 -9.72 -0.60
CA THR A 85 4.01 -10.47 -1.47
C THR A 85 4.78 -11.48 -0.65
N THR A 86 4.70 -12.75 -1.05
CA THR A 86 5.03 -13.91 -0.23
C THR A 86 6.35 -14.54 -0.69
N VAL A 87 7.28 -14.72 0.23
CA VAL A 87 8.53 -15.43 0.02
C VAL A 87 8.62 -16.62 0.98
N VAL A 88 9.05 -17.79 0.46
CA VAL A 88 9.40 -18.96 1.27
C VAL A 88 10.83 -19.35 0.94
N TRP A 89 11.66 -19.52 1.95
CA TRP A 89 13.08 -19.84 1.77
C TRP A 89 13.59 -20.90 2.74
N ASP A 90 14.65 -21.54 2.36
CA ASP A 90 15.37 -22.51 3.19
C ASP A 90 16.14 -21.81 4.30
N ARG A 91 15.91 -22.21 5.56
CA ARG A 91 16.51 -21.61 6.75
C ARG A 91 18.03 -21.74 6.78
N ALA A 92 18.57 -22.86 6.32
CA ALA A 92 20.00 -23.13 6.41
C ALA A 92 20.81 -22.41 5.32
N THR A 93 20.25 -22.37 4.11
CA THR A 93 20.94 -21.79 2.94
C THR A 93 20.56 -20.36 2.64
N GLY A 94 19.42 -19.90 3.16
CA GLY A 94 18.83 -18.61 2.82
C GLY A 94 18.31 -18.52 1.37
N GLN A 95 18.20 -19.66 0.65
CA GLN A 95 17.75 -19.67 -0.74
C GLN A 95 16.23 -19.77 -0.83
N PRO A 96 15.57 -18.91 -1.65
CA PRO A 96 14.15 -19.05 -1.93
C PRO A 96 13.87 -20.42 -2.59
N ILE A 97 12.79 -21.08 -2.19
CA ILE A 97 12.38 -22.36 -2.81
C ILE A 97 11.45 -22.15 -4.01
N HIS A 98 10.93 -20.94 -4.17
CA HIS A 98 10.07 -20.51 -5.27
C HIS A 98 10.25 -18.98 -5.46
N ASN A 99 9.85 -18.47 -6.62
CA ASN A 99 9.72 -17.01 -6.81
C ASN A 99 8.76 -16.41 -5.78
N ALA A 100 8.94 -15.14 -5.45
CA ALA A 100 7.98 -14.42 -4.62
C ALA A 100 6.65 -14.30 -5.37
N ILE A 101 5.56 -14.76 -4.76
CA ILE A 101 4.21 -14.60 -5.33
C ILE A 101 3.70 -13.21 -4.95
N VAL A 102 3.50 -12.36 -5.96
CA VAL A 102 3.14 -10.95 -5.79
C VAL A 102 1.70 -10.80 -5.33
N TRP A 103 1.40 -9.73 -4.60
CA TRP A 103 0.07 -9.39 -4.13
C TRP A 103 -0.99 -9.32 -5.26
N GLN A 104 -0.60 -8.99 -6.49
CA GLN A 104 -1.46 -8.93 -7.67
C GLN A 104 -1.79 -10.30 -8.26
N SER A 105 -1.00 -11.35 -7.91
CA SER A 105 -1.11 -12.67 -8.53
C SER A 105 -2.40 -13.38 -8.16
N ARG A 106 -3.04 -13.99 -9.14
CA ARG A 106 -4.28 -14.77 -8.97
C ARG A 106 -4.03 -16.28 -8.87
N GLN A 107 -2.76 -16.73 -8.82
CA GLN A 107 -2.43 -18.16 -8.86
C GLN A 107 -2.97 -18.98 -7.68
N SER A 108 -3.23 -18.36 -6.53
CA SER A 108 -3.87 -19.01 -5.38
C SER A 108 -5.41 -18.88 -5.35
N HIS A 109 -6.03 -18.40 -6.43
CA HIS A 109 -7.48 -18.15 -6.48
C HIS A 109 -8.33 -19.39 -6.18
N ALA A 110 -7.94 -20.57 -6.67
CA ALA A 110 -8.66 -21.82 -6.40
C ALA A 110 -8.74 -22.16 -4.90
N ILE A 111 -7.69 -21.82 -4.13
CA ILE A 111 -7.69 -22.00 -2.68
C ILE A 111 -8.69 -21.04 -2.03
N CYS A 112 -8.79 -19.80 -2.52
CA CYS A 112 -9.79 -18.84 -2.04
C CYS A 112 -11.21 -19.33 -2.26
N GLU A 113 -11.53 -19.83 -3.46
CA GLU A 113 -12.88 -20.34 -3.78
C GLU A 113 -13.23 -21.57 -2.94
N ARG A 114 -12.27 -22.46 -2.67
CA ARG A 114 -12.47 -23.57 -1.72
C ARG A 114 -12.84 -23.06 -0.33
N LEU A 115 -12.08 -22.14 0.25
CA LEU A 115 -12.35 -21.58 1.57
C LEU A 115 -13.72 -20.89 1.66
N LYS A 116 -14.15 -20.20 0.60
CA LYS A 116 -15.48 -19.58 0.52
C LYS A 116 -16.57 -20.65 0.47
N SER A 117 -16.41 -21.68 -0.39
CA SER A 117 -17.38 -22.77 -0.52
C SER A 117 -17.53 -23.60 0.75
N GLU A 118 -16.47 -23.68 1.58
CA GLU A 118 -16.46 -24.31 2.89
C GLU A 118 -17.04 -23.40 4.00
N GLY A 119 -17.37 -22.13 3.68
CA GLY A 119 -18.05 -21.21 4.59
C GLY A 119 -17.14 -20.49 5.61
N HIS A 120 -15.83 -20.36 5.33
CA HIS A 120 -14.86 -19.78 6.27
C HIS A 120 -14.80 -18.24 6.27
N GLU A 121 -15.61 -17.55 5.47
CA GLU A 121 -15.57 -16.09 5.33
C GLU A 121 -15.79 -15.33 6.64
N ALA A 122 -16.78 -15.79 7.44
CA ALA A 122 -17.10 -15.12 8.71
C ALA A 122 -15.95 -15.23 9.71
N LEU A 123 -15.37 -16.41 9.86
CA LEU A 123 -14.24 -16.67 10.76
C LEU A 123 -13.02 -15.83 10.37
N ILE A 124 -12.63 -15.87 9.09
CA ILE A 124 -11.46 -15.16 8.59
C ILE A 124 -11.65 -13.64 8.76
N ARG A 125 -12.81 -13.12 8.39
CA ARG A 125 -13.11 -11.70 8.54
C ARG A 125 -13.10 -11.24 9.99
N GLU A 126 -13.65 -12.05 10.91
CA GLU A 126 -13.67 -11.73 12.34
C GLU A 126 -12.25 -11.67 12.93
N ARG A 127 -11.41 -12.65 12.60
CA ARG A 127 -10.06 -12.76 13.18
C ARG A 127 -9.06 -11.79 12.56
N THR A 128 -9.14 -11.59 11.26
CA THR A 128 -8.11 -10.86 10.51
C THR A 128 -8.54 -9.46 10.05
N GLY A 129 -9.84 -9.15 10.04
CA GLY A 129 -10.39 -7.94 9.43
C GLY A 129 -10.38 -7.95 7.89
N LEU A 130 -9.95 -9.03 7.26
CA LEU A 130 -9.75 -9.16 5.81
C LEU A 130 -10.84 -10.02 5.17
N LEU A 131 -10.87 -10.00 3.84
CA LEU A 131 -11.70 -10.87 3.00
C LEU A 131 -10.89 -12.06 2.49
N ILE A 132 -11.55 -13.15 2.08
CA ILE A 132 -10.88 -14.24 1.38
C ILE A 132 -10.59 -13.80 -0.06
N ASP A 133 -9.33 -13.47 -0.33
CA ASP A 133 -8.86 -13.11 -1.67
C ASP A 133 -7.39 -13.54 -1.86
N ALA A 134 -7.03 -13.87 -3.11
CA ALA A 134 -5.65 -14.18 -3.50
C ALA A 134 -4.68 -13.00 -3.30
N TYR A 135 -5.19 -11.82 -3.00
CA TYR A 135 -4.42 -10.65 -2.60
C TYR A 135 -3.52 -10.91 -1.39
N PHE A 136 -4.04 -11.60 -0.37
CA PHE A 136 -3.37 -11.81 0.91
C PHE A 136 -2.40 -13.02 0.91
N SER A 137 -1.48 -13.09 1.89
CA SER A 137 -0.33 -13.99 1.84
C SER A 137 -0.66 -15.47 2.04
N ALA A 138 -1.60 -15.82 2.93
CA ALA A 138 -1.81 -17.20 3.40
C ALA A 138 -2.06 -18.19 2.26
N THR A 139 -2.93 -17.84 1.31
CA THR A 139 -3.24 -18.72 0.17
C THR A 139 -2.05 -18.89 -0.78
N LYS A 140 -1.15 -17.93 -0.84
CA LYS A 140 0.12 -18.02 -1.59
C LYS A 140 1.10 -18.95 -0.90
N VAL A 141 1.20 -18.90 0.44
CA VAL A 141 2.01 -19.84 1.22
C VAL A 141 1.51 -21.27 0.98
N ARG A 142 0.18 -21.49 1.13
CA ARG A 142 -0.42 -22.81 0.88
C ARG A 142 -0.15 -23.31 -0.54
N TRP A 143 -0.26 -22.42 -1.54
CA TRP A 143 0.03 -22.74 -2.93
C TRP A 143 1.48 -23.20 -3.10
N ILE A 144 2.47 -22.50 -2.51
CA ILE A 144 3.90 -22.89 -2.58
C ILE A 144 4.11 -24.25 -1.93
N LEU A 145 3.53 -24.49 -0.75
CA LEU A 145 3.67 -25.77 -0.03
C LEU A 145 3.04 -26.93 -0.81
N ASP A 146 1.99 -26.70 -1.58
CA ASP A 146 1.33 -27.69 -2.44
C ASP A 146 2.11 -28.01 -3.72
N HIS A 147 2.84 -27.03 -4.29
CA HIS A 147 3.40 -27.15 -5.64
C HIS A 147 4.92 -27.35 -5.66
N VAL A 148 5.62 -27.07 -4.55
CA VAL A 148 7.05 -27.35 -4.44
C VAL A 148 7.25 -28.70 -3.76
N GLU A 149 7.90 -29.64 -4.46
CA GLU A 149 8.12 -31.01 -3.97
C GLU A 149 8.80 -31.02 -2.59
N GLY A 150 8.21 -31.74 -1.64
CA GLY A 150 8.73 -31.90 -0.28
C GLY A 150 8.62 -30.66 0.60
N ALA A 151 8.03 -29.55 0.11
CA ALA A 151 7.98 -28.30 0.87
C ALA A 151 7.16 -28.44 2.16
N GLN A 152 6.01 -29.13 2.13
CA GLN A 152 5.19 -29.34 3.32
C GLN A 152 5.97 -30.03 4.44
N GLN A 153 6.60 -31.16 4.15
CA GLN A 153 7.39 -31.94 5.15
C GLN A 153 8.59 -31.14 5.67
N ARG A 154 9.21 -30.33 4.82
CA ARG A 154 10.32 -29.45 5.21
C ARG A 154 9.84 -28.32 6.13
N ALA A 155 8.67 -27.75 5.84
CA ALA A 155 8.04 -26.72 6.67
C ALA A 155 7.68 -27.26 8.06
N GLU A 156 7.10 -28.48 8.13
CA GLU A 156 6.78 -29.18 9.39
C GLU A 156 8.02 -29.44 10.25
N ARG A 157 9.17 -29.75 9.62
CA ARG A 157 10.45 -29.91 10.32
C ARG A 157 11.11 -28.58 10.70
N GLY A 158 10.51 -27.44 10.36
CA GLY A 158 11.05 -26.10 10.63
C GLY A 158 12.28 -25.74 9.77
N GLU A 159 12.45 -26.39 8.62
CA GLU A 159 13.55 -26.12 7.67
C GLU A 159 13.25 -24.95 6.73
N LEU A 160 11.98 -24.56 6.61
CA LEU A 160 11.56 -23.45 5.77
C LEU A 160 11.10 -22.28 6.62
N LEU A 161 11.34 -21.07 6.10
CA LEU A 161 10.85 -19.82 6.64
C LEU A 161 9.92 -19.16 5.63
N PHE A 162 8.88 -18.50 6.15
CA PHE A 162 7.98 -17.63 5.40
C PHE A 162 8.20 -16.20 5.83
N GLY A 163 8.01 -15.27 4.92
CA GLY A 163 7.90 -13.85 5.20
C GLY A 163 7.29 -13.08 4.05
N THR A 164 6.79 -11.90 4.37
CA THR A 164 6.61 -10.83 3.41
C THR A 164 7.96 -10.18 3.10
N ILE A 165 7.99 -9.21 2.19
CA ILE A 165 9.27 -8.67 1.70
C ILE A 165 10.10 -8.03 2.82
N ASP A 166 9.48 -7.42 3.81
CA ASP A 166 10.18 -6.90 5.00
C ASP A 166 11.00 -7.99 5.72
N SER A 167 10.37 -9.14 6.01
CA SER A 167 11.05 -10.27 6.66
C SER A 167 12.20 -10.80 5.82
N TRP A 168 12.00 -10.90 4.50
CA TRP A 168 13.04 -11.30 3.55
C TRP A 168 14.23 -10.34 3.56
N LEU A 169 13.96 -9.02 3.58
CA LEU A 169 15.00 -8.01 3.61
C LEU A 169 15.75 -8.00 4.95
N VAL A 170 15.03 -8.05 6.09
CA VAL A 170 15.67 -8.10 7.42
C VAL A 170 16.54 -9.35 7.56
N TRP A 171 16.03 -10.51 7.13
CA TRP A 171 16.81 -11.75 7.16
C TRP A 171 18.14 -11.60 6.41
N ASN A 172 18.11 -11.09 5.19
CA ASN A 172 19.31 -10.97 4.38
C ASN A 172 20.25 -9.85 4.86
N LEU A 173 19.71 -8.70 5.20
CA LEU A 173 20.49 -7.54 5.68
C LEU A 173 21.17 -7.83 7.02
N SER A 174 20.55 -8.62 7.91
CA SER A 174 21.10 -9.04 9.19
C SER A 174 22.00 -10.28 9.09
N GLY A 175 22.02 -10.96 7.93
CA GLY A 175 22.78 -12.19 7.74
C GLY A 175 22.19 -13.42 8.43
N GLY A 176 20.86 -13.50 8.44
CA GLY A 176 20.12 -14.61 9.03
C GLY A 176 19.95 -14.52 10.55
N GLN A 177 20.28 -13.37 11.15
CA GLN A 177 20.19 -13.21 12.61
C GLN A 177 18.76 -12.91 13.10
N ALA A 178 17.89 -12.34 12.25
CA ALA A 178 16.55 -11.97 12.63
C ALA A 178 15.52 -12.44 11.58
N HIS A 179 14.55 -13.21 12.03
CA HIS A 179 13.35 -13.58 11.27
C HIS A 179 12.15 -12.93 11.93
N VAL A 180 11.84 -11.72 11.49
CA VAL A 180 10.84 -10.83 12.10
C VAL A 180 9.98 -10.17 11.04
N THR A 181 8.80 -9.75 11.45
CA THR A 181 7.91 -8.84 10.73
C THR A 181 7.30 -7.86 11.72
N ASP A 182 6.61 -6.82 11.22
CA ASP A 182 5.86 -5.92 12.07
C ASP A 182 4.36 -6.24 12.07
N TYR A 183 3.62 -5.62 13.00
CA TYR A 183 2.17 -5.78 13.10
C TYR A 183 1.43 -5.39 11.81
N SER A 184 1.89 -4.36 11.10
CA SER A 184 1.21 -3.89 9.90
C SER A 184 1.32 -4.89 8.73
N ASN A 185 2.47 -5.52 8.54
CA ASN A 185 2.66 -6.59 7.56
C ASN A 185 1.99 -7.91 8.01
N ALA A 186 2.11 -8.30 9.27
CA ALA A 186 1.46 -9.50 9.81
C ALA A 186 -0.06 -9.44 9.60
N ALA A 187 -0.68 -8.29 9.83
CA ALA A 187 -2.12 -8.08 9.63
C ALA A 187 -2.59 -8.26 8.18
N ARG A 188 -1.68 -8.38 7.20
CA ARG A 188 -2.01 -8.58 5.78
C ARG A 188 -1.88 -10.03 5.32
N THR A 189 -1.62 -10.95 6.22
CA THR A 189 -1.27 -12.33 5.84
C THR A 189 -2.45 -13.29 5.77
N LEU A 190 -3.63 -12.97 6.30
CA LEU A 190 -4.75 -13.89 6.60
C LEU A 190 -4.42 -14.96 7.66
N LEU A 191 -3.29 -14.84 8.35
CA LEU A 191 -2.85 -15.79 9.38
C LEU A 191 -2.78 -15.15 10.76
N PHE A 192 -2.86 -13.81 10.82
CA PHE A 192 -2.67 -13.03 12.03
C PHE A 192 -3.99 -12.56 12.61
N ASN A 193 -4.21 -12.86 13.89
CA ASN A 193 -5.39 -12.38 14.62
C ASN A 193 -5.14 -10.97 15.13
N ILE A 194 -5.84 -9.99 14.55
CA ILE A 194 -5.65 -8.57 14.87
C ILE A 194 -6.18 -8.18 16.27
N HIS A 195 -6.90 -9.07 16.96
CA HIS A 195 -7.42 -8.85 18.30
C HIS A 195 -6.53 -9.44 19.39
N THR A 196 -6.00 -10.66 19.18
CA THR A 196 -5.06 -11.30 20.11
C THR A 196 -3.62 -10.90 19.89
N LEU A 197 -3.33 -10.27 18.73
CA LEU A 197 -2.00 -9.79 18.30
C LEU A 197 -0.95 -10.94 18.21
N ASP A 198 -1.40 -12.10 17.73
CA ASP A 198 -0.55 -13.27 17.47
C ASP A 198 -1.03 -14.02 16.23
N TRP A 199 -0.21 -14.91 15.73
CA TRP A 199 -0.58 -15.88 14.70
C TRP A 199 -1.74 -16.74 15.20
N ASP A 200 -2.78 -16.90 14.39
CA ASP A 200 -4.00 -17.59 14.77
C ASP A 200 -3.91 -19.09 14.45
N ASP A 201 -3.88 -19.92 15.49
CA ASP A 201 -3.70 -21.36 15.32
C ASP A 201 -4.85 -22.03 14.54
N ASP A 202 -6.07 -21.53 14.63
CA ASP A 202 -7.21 -22.05 13.86
C ASP A 202 -7.03 -21.76 12.36
N LEU A 203 -6.54 -20.56 12.01
CA LEU A 203 -6.24 -20.18 10.62
C LEU A 203 -5.03 -20.93 10.06
N LEU A 204 -4.01 -21.19 10.90
CA LEU A 204 -2.86 -21.99 10.53
C LEU A 204 -3.28 -23.45 10.26
N ALA A 205 -4.11 -24.02 11.11
CA ALA A 205 -4.64 -25.38 10.93
C ALA A 205 -5.54 -25.48 9.70
N LEU A 206 -6.41 -24.48 9.47
CA LEU A 206 -7.30 -24.41 8.30
C LEU A 206 -6.54 -24.47 6.98
N LEU A 207 -5.38 -23.83 6.93
CA LEU A 207 -4.53 -23.73 5.73
C LEU A 207 -3.36 -24.71 5.75
N ASP A 208 -3.25 -25.55 6.77
CA ASP A 208 -2.13 -26.50 6.97
C ASP A 208 -0.76 -25.83 6.81
N ILE A 209 -0.59 -24.67 7.51
CA ILE A 209 0.65 -23.89 7.51
C ILE A 209 1.34 -24.08 8.87
N PRO A 210 2.54 -24.68 8.90
CA PRO A 210 3.27 -24.90 10.14
C PRO A 210 3.72 -23.58 10.80
N ARG A 211 3.36 -23.40 12.08
CA ARG A 211 3.74 -22.19 12.85
C ARG A 211 5.27 -21.96 12.88
N ALA A 212 6.07 -23.04 12.80
CA ALA A 212 7.53 -22.96 12.83
C ALA A 212 8.16 -22.17 11.67
N MET A 213 7.42 -21.94 10.58
CA MET A 213 7.92 -21.16 9.46
C MET A 213 7.59 -19.66 9.54
N LEU A 214 6.83 -19.22 10.56
CA LEU A 214 6.36 -17.83 10.66
C LEU A 214 7.37 -16.94 11.39
N PRO A 215 7.51 -15.65 10.99
CA PRO A 215 8.38 -14.69 11.65
C PRO A 215 7.84 -14.27 13.02
N GLN A 216 8.72 -13.81 13.89
CA GLN A 216 8.32 -13.12 15.12
C GLN A 216 7.71 -11.78 14.77
N VAL A 217 6.50 -11.49 15.27
CA VAL A 217 5.84 -10.20 15.10
C VAL A 217 6.30 -9.23 16.18
N ARG A 218 6.63 -7.99 15.78
CA ARG A 218 7.14 -6.95 16.68
C ARG A 218 6.51 -5.59 16.36
N ASP A 219 6.73 -4.63 17.24
CA ASP A 219 6.34 -3.23 16.99
C ASP A 219 6.95 -2.72 15.70
N SER A 220 6.25 -1.80 15.02
CA SER A 220 6.71 -1.17 13.78
C SER A 220 7.92 -0.26 14.01
N SER A 221 8.12 0.22 15.24
CA SER A 221 9.26 1.01 15.68
C SER A 221 9.99 0.26 16.79
N ALA A 222 11.03 -0.50 16.43
CA ALA A 222 11.86 -1.27 17.36
C ALA A 222 13.19 -1.62 16.68
N VAL A 223 14.29 -1.73 17.44
CA VAL A 223 15.52 -2.27 16.90
C VAL A 223 15.38 -3.78 16.75
N TYR A 224 15.33 -4.28 15.52
CA TYR A 224 15.15 -5.71 15.21
C TYR A 224 16.48 -6.45 15.13
N ALA A 225 17.46 -5.84 14.46
CA ALA A 225 18.80 -6.36 14.23
C ALA A 225 19.73 -5.22 13.79
N HIS A 226 20.96 -5.58 13.49
CA HIS A 226 21.90 -4.69 12.81
C HIS A 226 22.24 -5.24 11.43
N THR A 227 22.50 -4.35 10.48
CA THR A 227 22.96 -4.75 9.16
C THR A 227 24.34 -5.42 9.26
N ARG A 228 24.64 -6.32 8.33
CA ARG A 228 25.99 -6.84 8.18
C ARG A 228 26.98 -5.71 7.89
N PRO A 229 28.14 -5.65 8.57
CA PRO A 229 29.12 -4.57 8.43
C PRO A 229 29.55 -4.32 6.97
N GLN A 230 29.73 -5.39 6.20
CA GLN A 230 30.21 -5.30 4.82
C GLN A 230 29.31 -4.53 3.86
N PHE A 231 28.00 -4.35 4.17
CA PHE A 231 27.11 -3.56 3.35
C PHE A 231 27.23 -2.06 3.58
N PHE A 232 27.84 -1.65 4.70
CA PHE A 232 27.96 -0.25 5.10
C PHE A 232 29.40 0.08 5.52
N PHE A 233 30.39 -0.31 4.71
CA PHE A 233 31.80 0.00 4.92
C PHE A 233 32.27 -0.30 6.36
N ASP A 234 31.97 -1.51 6.81
CA ASP A 234 32.30 -2.04 8.15
C ASP A 234 31.59 -1.31 9.32
N HIS A 235 30.51 -0.57 9.05
CA HIS A 235 29.70 0.06 10.08
C HIS A 235 28.28 -0.55 10.12
N PRO A 236 27.94 -1.37 11.15
CA PRO A 236 26.60 -1.92 11.27
C PRO A 236 25.59 -0.85 11.63
N ILE A 237 24.47 -0.78 10.89
CA ILE A 237 23.38 0.16 11.10
C ILE A 237 22.20 -0.57 11.73
N PRO A 238 21.55 -0.02 12.79
CA PRO A 238 20.33 -0.60 13.35
C PRO A 238 19.20 -0.64 12.31
N ILE A 239 18.59 -1.80 12.08
CA ILE A 239 17.33 -1.95 11.35
C ILE A 239 16.24 -1.74 12.40
N ALA A 240 15.54 -0.59 12.34
CA ALA A 240 14.76 -0.13 13.48
C ALA A 240 13.33 0.36 13.17
N GLY A 241 12.90 0.30 11.91
CA GLY A 241 11.54 0.62 11.51
C GLY A 241 11.06 -0.35 10.42
N ILE A 242 9.88 -0.90 10.56
CA ILE A 242 9.22 -1.72 9.53
C ILE A 242 7.75 -1.33 9.46
N ALA A 243 7.24 -1.10 8.25
CA ALA A 243 5.81 -1.00 8.01
C ALA A 243 5.48 -1.32 6.55
N GLY A 244 4.31 -1.92 6.32
CA GLY A 244 3.75 -2.03 4.97
C GLY A 244 3.59 -0.65 4.33
N ASP A 245 3.72 -0.57 3.00
CA ASP A 245 3.79 0.69 2.25
C ASP A 245 2.65 1.68 2.56
N GLN A 246 1.42 1.18 2.69
CA GLN A 246 0.26 2.03 2.94
C GLN A 246 0.22 2.52 4.39
N GLN A 247 0.64 1.69 5.34
CA GLN A 247 0.76 2.06 6.75
C GLN A 247 1.93 3.03 6.96
N ALA A 248 3.05 2.80 6.30
CA ALA A 248 4.17 3.73 6.29
C ALA A 248 3.75 5.10 5.74
N ALA A 249 2.99 5.15 4.64
CA ALA A 249 2.45 6.40 4.09
C ALA A 249 1.49 7.10 5.08
N LEU A 250 0.64 6.36 5.78
CA LEU A 250 -0.22 6.91 6.83
C LEU A 250 0.59 7.57 7.95
N PHE A 251 1.69 6.90 8.37
CA PHE A 251 2.61 7.41 9.38
C PHE A 251 3.39 8.64 8.88
N GLY A 252 3.90 8.57 7.64
CA GLY A 252 4.64 9.67 6.99
C GLY A 252 3.78 10.91 6.71
N GLN A 253 2.49 10.72 6.51
CA GLN A 253 1.49 11.79 6.46
C GLN A 253 1.13 12.35 7.85
N ALA A 254 1.76 11.85 8.92
CA ALA A 254 1.45 12.23 10.29
C ALA A 254 -0.05 12.14 10.64
N CYS A 255 -0.74 11.10 10.14
CA CYS A 255 -2.14 10.83 10.44
C CYS A 255 -2.29 10.12 11.79
N PHE A 256 -1.92 10.79 12.89
CA PHE A 256 -1.81 10.21 14.23
C PHE A 256 -3.08 10.31 15.08
N GLN A 257 -4.13 10.96 14.58
CA GLN A 257 -5.38 11.09 15.32
C GLN A 257 -6.49 10.28 14.64
N PRO A 258 -7.39 9.64 15.42
CA PRO A 258 -8.56 8.96 14.86
C PRO A 258 -9.37 9.87 13.93
N GLY A 259 -9.76 9.35 12.77
CA GLY A 259 -10.46 10.09 11.72
C GLY A 259 -9.56 10.79 10.71
N MET A 260 -8.26 10.88 10.94
CA MET A 260 -7.32 11.35 9.91
C MET A 260 -7.19 10.30 8.81
N VAL A 261 -7.21 10.77 7.57
CA VAL A 261 -7.20 9.93 6.38
C VAL A 261 -6.08 10.35 5.44
N LYS A 262 -5.37 9.34 4.93
CA LYS A 262 -4.49 9.54 3.77
C LYS A 262 -5.04 8.81 2.55
N ASN A 263 -4.78 9.36 1.36
CA ASN A 263 -4.96 8.68 0.08
C ASN A 263 -3.71 8.81 -0.79
N THR A 264 -3.14 7.69 -1.20
CA THR A 264 -2.01 7.66 -2.13
C THR A 264 -2.52 7.39 -3.54
N TYR A 265 -2.38 8.39 -4.43
CA TYR A 265 -2.81 8.36 -5.84
C TYR A 265 -1.69 7.81 -6.73
N GLY A 266 -1.56 6.49 -6.78
CA GLY A 266 -0.67 5.76 -7.69
C GLY A 266 -1.39 5.21 -8.92
N THR A 267 -1.03 4.03 -9.38
CA THR A 267 -1.75 3.26 -10.41
C THR A 267 -3.20 3.05 -10.01
N GLY A 268 -3.42 2.59 -8.78
CA GLY A 268 -4.69 2.64 -8.03
C GLY A 268 -4.61 3.71 -6.93
N CYS A 269 -5.65 3.79 -6.10
CA CYS A 269 -5.63 4.55 -4.86
C CYS A 269 -5.79 3.62 -3.67
N PHE A 270 -5.01 3.89 -2.63
CA PHE A 270 -5.10 3.18 -1.36
C PHE A 270 -5.34 4.18 -0.24
N MET A 271 -6.53 4.12 0.33
CA MET A 271 -6.95 4.99 1.42
C MET A 271 -6.87 4.26 2.75
N LEU A 272 -6.31 4.92 3.73
CA LEU A 272 -6.33 4.47 5.12
C LEU A 272 -6.88 5.57 6.02
N MET A 273 -7.90 5.23 6.81
CA MET A 273 -8.40 6.05 7.90
C MET A 273 -7.88 5.48 9.22
N HIS A 274 -7.15 6.28 9.98
CA HIS A 274 -6.74 5.91 11.33
C HIS A 274 -7.96 5.83 12.26
N THR A 275 -8.11 4.71 12.98
CA THR A 275 -9.26 4.48 13.89
C THR A 275 -8.87 4.41 15.36
N GLY A 276 -7.59 4.68 15.68
CA GLY A 276 -7.05 4.63 17.02
C GLY A 276 -6.95 3.19 17.55
N ALA A 277 -7.23 2.99 18.83
CA ALA A 277 -7.11 1.70 19.51
C ALA A 277 -8.26 0.72 19.19
N GLN A 278 -9.17 1.06 18.28
CA GLN A 278 -10.34 0.23 17.98
C GLN A 278 -10.21 -0.41 16.60
N ALA A 279 -10.27 -1.73 16.55
CA ALA A 279 -10.45 -2.49 15.32
C ALA A 279 -11.91 -2.36 14.85
N VAL A 280 -12.19 -1.34 14.05
CA VAL A 280 -13.54 -1.09 13.52
C VAL A 280 -13.89 -2.17 12.49
N ARG A 281 -14.94 -2.95 12.77
CA ARG A 281 -15.46 -3.94 11.81
C ARG A 281 -16.24 -3.24 10.71
N SER A 282 -15.75 -3.32 9.49
CA SER A 282 -16.46 -2.77 8.34
C SER A 282 -17.70 -3.57 7.98
N ARG A 283 -18.80 -2.86 7.68
CA ARG A 283 -20.06 -3.39 7.11
C ARG A 283 -20.25 -2.97 5.66
N ASN A 284 -19.41 -2.05 5.19
CA ASN A 284 -19.50 -1.43 3.87
C ASN A 284 -18.37 -1.88 2.92
N GLY A 285 -17.86 -3.11 3.07
CA GLY A 285 -16.88 -3.66 2.12
C GLY A 285 -15.45 -3.14 2.27
N LEU A 286 -15.11 -2.51 3.39
CA LEU A 286 -13.74 -2.10 3.68
C LEU A 286 -12.96 -3.20 4.42
N LEU A 287 -11.64 -3.04 4.48
CA LEU A 287 -10.77 -3.90 5.28
C LEU A 287 -10.45 -3.23 6.61
N THR A 288 -10.39 -4.02 7.68
CA THR A 288 -9.81 -3.60 8.96
C THR A 288 -8.38 -4.12 9.03
N THR A 289 -7.44 -3.25 9.36
CA THR A 289 -6.03 -3.61 9.42
C THR A 289 -5.34 -2.93 10.60
N ILE A 290 -4.13 -3.35 10.95
CA ILE A 290 -3.30 -2.65 11.93
C ILE A 290 -2.57 -1.53 11.20
N ALA A 291 -2.62 -0.33 11.77
CA ALA A 291 -1.89 0.84 11.28
C ALA A 291 -0.40 0.74 11.63
N TRP A 292 -0.11 0.51 12.91
CA TRP A 292 1.24 0.30 13.46
C TRP A 292 1.20 -0.26 14.88
N GLY A 293 2.31 -0.78 15.35
CA GLY A 293 2.60 -1.04 16.76
C GLY A 293 3.71 -0.11 17.25
N LEU A 294 3.49 0.54 18.39
CA LEU A 294 4.42 1.45 19.05
C LEU A 294 4.36 1.27 20.56
N ASP A 295 5.50 1.10 21.21
CA ASP A 295 5.62 0.99 22.68
C ASP A 295 4.67 -0.07 23.28
N GLY A 296 4.53 -1.21 22.59
CA GLY A 296 3.64 -2.32 22.98
C GLY A 296 2.15 -2.03 22.82
N ARG A 297 1.77 -0.98 22.08
CA ARG A 297 0.39 -0.64 21.76
C ARG A 297 0.15 -0.66 20.26
N VAL A 298 -0.99 -1.21 19.87
CA VAL A 298 -1.40 -1.29 18.46
C VAL A 298 -2.50 -0.27 18.19
N GLU A 299 -2.38 0.42 17.08
CA GLU A 299 -3.42 1.28 16.52
C GLU A 299 -3.90 0.71 15.18
N TYR A 300 -5.17 0.93 14.86
CA TYR A 300 -5.85 0.31 13.73
C TYR A 300 -6.21 1.32 12.65
N ALA A 301 -6.53 0.80 11.46
CA ALA A 301 -7.04 1.58 10.36
C ALA A 301 -8.13 0.83 9.58
N LEU A 302 -9.06 1.56 9.00
CA LEU A 302 -9.89 1.10 7.88
C LEU A 302 -9.15 1.35 6.57
N GLU A 303 -9.18 0.37 5.68
CA GLU A 303 -8.57 0.47 4.35
C GLU A 303 -9.59 0.25 3.25
N GLY A 304 -9.54 1.12 2.24
CA GLY A 304 -10.24 0.94 0.98
C GLY A 304 -9.28 1.05 -0.20
N SER A 305 -9.39 0.10 -1.12
CA SER A 305 -8.53 0.00 -2.30
C SER A 305 -9.33 0.28 -3.56
N ILE A 306 -8.87 1.25 -4.36
CA ILE A 306 -9.37 1.55 -5.70
C ILE A 306 -8.33 1.05 -6.69
N PHE A 307 -8.70 0.10 -7.55
CA PHE A 307 -7.73 -0.57 -8.43
C PHE A 307 -7.24 0.30 -9.58
N ILE A 308 -8.11 1.18 -10.10
CA ILE A 308 -7.81 2.03 -11.24
C ILE A 308 -7.97 3.50 -10.85
N ALA A 309 -6.82 4.18 -10.75
CA ALA A 309 -6.75 5.63 -10.53
C ALA A 309 -5.79 6.28 -11.56
N GLY A 310 -4.54 6.52 -11.23
CA GLY A 310 -3.57 7.10 -12.18
C GLY A 310 -3.40 6.27 -13.46
N SER A 311 -3.67 4.98 -13.43
CA SER A 311 -3.69 4.11 -14.62
C SER A 311 -4.75 4.51 -15.66
N VAL A 312 -5.82 5.20 -15.29
CA VAL A 312 -6.77 5.74 -16.27
C VAL A 312 -6.11 6.82 -17.14
N VAL A 313 -5.21 7.63 -16.56
CA VAL A 313 -4.44 8.65 -17.30
C VAL A 313 -3.40 7.98 -18.21
N GLN A 314 -2.76 6.90 -17.75
CA GLN A 314 -1.87 6.09 -18.60
C GLN A 314 -2.65 5.48 -19.77
N TRP A 315 -3.83 4.95 -19.54
CA TRP A 315 -4.69 4.41 -20.60
C TRP A 315 -5.10 5.48 -21.62
N LEU A 316 -5.42 6.71 -21.18
CA LEU A 316 -5.69 7.84 -22.09
C LEU A 316 -4.47 8.17 -22.97
N ARG A 317 -3.25 8.03 -22.41
CA ARG A 317 -1.99 8.28 -23.13
C ARG A 317 -1.62 7.13 -24.07
N ASP A 318 -1.50 5.94 -23.54
CA ASP A 318 -0.89 4.78 -24.21
C ASP A 318 -1.91 3.97 -25.02
N GLY A 319 -3.12 3.78 -24.47
CA GLY A 319 -4.21 3.03 -25.10
C GLY A 319 -4.99 3.84 -26.13
N LEU A 320 -5.52 4.98 -25.70
CA LEU A 320 -6.35 5.84 -26.57
C LEU A 320 -5.60 6.92 -27.33
N ARG A 321 -4.36 7.23 -26.93
CA ARG A 321 -3.53 8.29 -27.50
C ARG A 321 -4.23 9.66 -27.54
N MET A 322 -5.01 9.92 -26.50
CA MET A 322 -5.72 11.21 -26.35
C MET A 322 -4.82 12.31 -25.79
N ILE A 323 -3.75 11.96 -25.10
CA ILE A 323 -2.77 12.87 -24.53
C ILE A 323 -1.36 12.32 -24.82
N GLU A 324 -0.35 13.18 -24.89
CA GLU A 324 1.04 12.78 -25.09
C GLU A 324 1.75 12.54 -23.75
N ARG A 325 1.44 13.36 -22.75
CA ARG A 325 1.98 13.29 -21.38
C ARG A 325 0.85 13.34 -20.36
N ALA A 326 1.07 12.70 -19.23
CA ALA A 326 0.08 12.69 -18.13
C ALA A 326 -0.29 14.11 -17.68
N SER A 327 0.67 15.05 -17.69
CA SER A 327 0.46 16.48 -17.37
C SER A 327 -0.53 17.20 -18.30
N ASP A 328 -0.69 16.73 -19.55
CA ASP A 328 -1.59 17.36 -20.52
C ASP A 328 -3.05 17.19 -20.13
N SER A 329 -3.36 16.21 -19.28
CA SER A 329 -4.72 15.92 -18.79
C SER A 329 -5.33 17.10 -18.03
N GLN A 330 -4.54 17.83 -17.24
CA GLN A 330 -4.99 18.99 -16.50
C GLN A 330 -5.45 20.12 -17.43
N ALA A 331 -4.61 20.47 -18.40
CA ALA A 331 -4.91 21.55 -19.35
C ALA A 331 -6.12 21.21 -20.23
N LEU A 332 -6.28 19.95 -20.63
CA LEU A 332 -7.44 19.50 -21.40
C LEU A 332 -8.72 19.51 -20.58
N ALA A 333 -8.71 19.01 -19.35
CA ALA A 333 -9.87 19.02 -18.47
C ALA A 333 -10.37 20.45 -18.18
N ALA A 334 -9.46 21.42 -18.10
CA ALA A 334 -9.78 22.84 -17.88
C ALA A 334 -10.39 23.56 -19.09
N GLN A 335 -10.36 22.96 -20.30
CA GLN A 335 -10.94 23.56 -21.52
C GLN A 335 -12.47 23.50 -21.55
N VAL A 336 -13.09 22.74 -20.68
CA VAL A 336 -14.53 22.57 -20.62
C VAL A 336 -15.04 22.84 -19.20
N PRO A 337 -16.24 23.43 -19.05
CA PRO A 337 -16.77 23.81 -17.73
C PRO A 337 -17.15 22.59 -16.86
N ASP A 338 -17.48 21.47 -17.49
CA ASP A 338 -17.82 20.18 -16.86
C ASP A 338 -17.61 19.04 -17.85
N SER A 339 -17.89 17.80 -17.43
CA SER A 339 -17.77 16.60 -18.27
C SER A 339 -18.88 16.48 -19.33
N GLY A 340 -19.79 17.47 -19.42
CA GLY A 340 -20.94 17.44 -20.34
C GLY A 340 -21.94 16.33 -20.03
N GLY A 341 -22.00 15.87 -18.77
CA GLY A 341 -22.83 14.74 -18.34
C GLY A 341 -22.20 13.37 -18.63
N ALA A 342 -20.94 13.34 -19.09
CA ALA A 342 -20.22 12.09 -19.32
C ALA A 342 -19.61 11.55 -18.01
N TYR A 343 -19.76 10.25 -17.76
CA TYR A 343 -19.16 9.52 -16.64
C TYR A 343 -18.37 8.34 -17.15
N LEU A 344 -17.12 8.22 -16.73
CA LEU A 344 -16.27 7.04 -16.98
C LEU A 344 -16.17 6.22 -15.70
N VAL A 345 -16.59 4.97 -15.74
CA VAL A 345 -16.34 3.98 -14.68
C VAL A 345 -15.15 3.12 -15.10
N PRO A 346 -13.93 3.33 -14.54
CA PRO A 346 -12.72 2.71 -15.04
C PRO A 346 -12.49 1.32 -14.44
N ALA A 347 -13.45 0.41 -14.55
CA ALA A 347 -13.38 -0.94 -14.01
C ALA A 347 -12.56 -1.89 -14.91
N PHE A 348 -11.34 -1.48 -15.32
CA PHE A 348 -10.53 -2.25 -16.29
C PHE A 348 -10.12 -3.64 -15.79
N VAL A 349 -9.99 -3.79 -14.48
CA VAL A 349 -9.71 -5.05 -13.76
C VAL A 349 -10.79 -5.36 -12.72
N GLY A 350 -12.01 -4.85 -12.93
CA GLY A 350 -13.07 -4.86 -11.94
C GLY A 350 -13.06 -3.64 -11.03
N LEU A 351 -13.98 -3.61 -10.06
CA LEU A 351 -14.10 -2.58 -9.03
C LEU A 351 -13.62 -3.12 -7.69
N GLY A 352 -12.77 -2.35 -7.01
CA GLY A 352 -12.33 -2.60 -5.64
C GLY A 352 -13.37 -2.19 -4.60
N ALA A 353 -12.91 -1.70 -3.44
CA ALA A 353 -13.79 -1.22 -2.39
C ALA A 353 -14.69 -0.05 -2.87
N PRO A 354 -15.93 0.02 -2.41
CA PRO A 354 -16.63 -0.92 -1.53
C PRO A 354 -17.32 -2.10 -2.27
N TYR A 355 -17.20 -2.19 -3.60
CA TYR A 355 -18.00 -3.05 -4.47
C TYR A 355 -17.49 -4.50 -4.57
N TRP A 356 -16.18 -4.69 -4.64
CA TRP A 356 -15.49 -6.00 -4.78
C TRP A 356 -16.04 -6.88 -5.92
N ARG A 357 -16.15 -6.29 -7.12
CA ARG A 357 -16.66 -6.94 -8.32
C ARG A 357 -15.54 -7.10 -9.36
N SER A 358 -14.99 -8.28 -9.46
CA SER A 358 -13.93 -8.62 -10.44
C SER A 358 -14.46 -8.97 -11.84
N ASP A 359 -15.75 -9.23 -11.96
CA ASP A 359 -16.45 -9.65 -13.18
C ASP A 359 -16.89 -8.48 -14.07
N VAL A 360 -16.93 -7.26 -13.56
CA VAL A 360 -17.31 -6.08 -14.33
C VAL A 360 -16.15 -5.47 -15.11
N ARG A 361 -16.47 -4.71 -16.17
CA ARG A 361 -15.49 -4.00 -16.99
C ARG A 361 -15.84 -2.53 -17.11
N GLY A 362 -14.82 -1.72 -17.52
CA GLY A 362 -14.97 -0.27 -17.65
C GLY A 362 -16.06 0.12 -18.65
N ALA A 363 -16.78 1.18 -18.32
CA ALA A 363 -17.86 1.71 -19.16
C ALA A 363 -17.88 3.23 -19.15
N MET A 364 -18.42 3.82 -20.22
CA MET A 364 -18.64 5.27 -20.30
C MET A 364 -20.09 5.56 -20.63
N PHE A 365 -20.68 6.50 -19.90
CA PHE A 365 -22.09 6.87 -19.99
C PHE A 365 -22.26 8.36 -20.30
N GLY A 366 -23.46 8.78 -20.74
CA GLY A 366 -23.80 10.17 -20.93
C GLY A 366 -23.19 10.82 -22.18
N LEU A 367 -22.73 10.03 -23.15
CA LEU A 367 -22.17 10.54 -24.41
C LEU A 367 -23.25 11.22 -25.28
N THR A 368 -22.92 12.38 -25.82
CA THR A 368 -23.69 13.10 -26.81
C THR A 368 -22.85 13.39 -28.03
N ARG A 369 -23.47 13.85 -29.12
CA ARG A 369 -22.74 14.31 -30.32
C ARG A 369 -21.81 15.50 -30.04
N GLY A 370 -22.05 16.25 -28.94
CA GLY A 370 -21.19 17.35 -28.49
C GLY A 370 -20.03 16.92 -27.62
N THR A 371 -19.94 15.65 -27.20
CA THR A 371 -18.84 15.16 -26.38
C THR A 371 -17.52 15.21 -27.15
N ARG A 372 -16.52 15.87 -26.59
CA ARG A 372 -15.18 16.05 -27.19
C ARG A 372 -14.12 15.38 -26.33
N LYS A 373 -12.91 15.28 -26.85
CA LYS A 373 -11.71 14.80 -26.15
C LYS A 373 -11.56 15.39 -24.75
N ALA A 374 -11.77 16.71 -24.59
CA ALA A 374 -11.65 17.39 -23.30
C ALA A 374 -12.66 16.86 -22.25
N HIS A 375 -13.91 16.59 -22.66
CA HIS A 375 -14.92 16.00 -21.77
C HIS A 375 -14.51 14.57 -21.33
N PHE A 376 -13.94 13.81 -22.26
CA PHE A 376 -13.50 12.44 -22.01
C PHE A 376 -12.36 12.41 -20.97
N VAL A 377 -11.33 13.25 -21.20
CA VAL A 377 -10.17 13.36 -20.28
C VAL A 377 -10.65 13.89 -18.92
N ARG A 378 -11.57 14.84 -18.88
CA ARG A 378 -12.14 15.35 -17.65
C ARG A 378 -12.92 14.28 -16.88
N ALA A 379 -13.80 13.53 -17.54
CA ALA A 379 -14.55 12.44 -16.93
C ALA A 379 -13.62 11.38 -16.33
N ALA A 380 -12.47 11.12 -16.96
CA ALA A 380 -11.46 10.20 -16.45
C ALA A 380 -10.79 10.72 -15.18
N LEU A 381 -10.47 12.02 -15.08
CA LEU A 381 -9.95 12.62 -13.85
C LEU A 381 -11.02 12.65 -12.74
N GLU A 382 -12.25 13.04 -13.09
CA GLU A 382 -13.39 13.09 -12.16
C GLU A 382 -13.72 11.70 -11.59
N SER A 383 -13.51 10.62 -12.35
CA SER A 383 -13.76 9.25 -11.90
C SER A 383 -12.90 8.84 -10.70
N MET A 384 -11.66 9.34 -10.61
CA MET A 384 -10.81 9.09 -9.45
C MET A 384 -11.38 9.74 -8.18
N ALA A 385 -11.93 10.95 -8.32
CA ALA A 385 -12.53 11.67 -7.21
C ALA A 385 -13.84 11.04 -6.73
N TYR A 386 -14.67 10.56 -7.65
CA TYR A 386 -15.92 9.87 -7.29
C TYR A 386 -15.65 8.53 -6.58
N GLN A 387 -14.74 7.71 -7.09
CA GLN A 387 -14.36 6.46 -6.42
C GLN A 387 -13.79 6.72 -5.01
N THR A 388 -12.98 7.78 -4.85
CA THR A 388 -12.48 8.21 -3.55
C THR A 388 -13.62 8.56 -2.60
N ARG A 389 -14.66 9.25 -3.07
CA ARG A 389 -15.84 9.56 -2.26
C ARG A 389 -16.60 8.29 -1.87
N ASP A 390 -16.80 7.35 -2.77
CA ASP A 390 -17.46 6.05 -2.45
C ASP A 390 -16.78 5.35 -1.26
N VAL A 391 -15.45 5.32 -1.26
CA VAL A 391 -14.68 4.69 -0.17
C VAL A 391 -14.73 5.52 1.12
N LEU A 392 -14.61 6.83 1.03
CA LEU A 392 -14.64 7.70 2.22
C LEU A 392 -16.01 7.76 2.88
N ASP A 393 -17.09 7.75 2.11
CA ASP A 393 -18.46 7.64 2.64
C ASP A 393 -18.64 6.31 3.40
N ALA A 394 -18.09 5.20 2.87
CA ALA A 394 -18.07 3.91 3.56
C ALA A 394 -17.22 3.97 4.85
N MET A 395 -16.04 4.62 4.83
CA MET A 395 -15.19 4.78 6.00
C MET A 395 -15.88 5.57 7.12
N GLN A 396 -16.51 6.68 6.78
CA GLN A 396 -17.25 7.51 7.74
C GLN A 396 -18.43 6.75 8.34
N SER A 397 -19.16 6.00 7.51
CA SER A 397 -20.29 5.18 7.95
C SER A 397 -19.85 4.07 8.93
N ASP A 398 -18.74 3.40 8.65
CA ASP A 398 -18.23 2.31 9.49
C ASP A 398 -17.57 2.81 10.78
N ALA A 399 -16.77 3.86 10.71
CA ALA A 399 -16.05 4.42 11.85
C ALA A 399 -16.92 5.29 12.76
N GLY A 400 -18.03 5.84 12.25
CA GLY A 400 -18.82 6.84 12.95
C GLY A 400 -18.09 8.17 13.15
N ILE A 401 -17.04 8.44 12.35
CA ILE A 401 -16.19 9.63 12.44
C ILE A 401 -16.35 10.42 11.15
N ALA A 402 -16.69 11.70 11.26
CA ALA A 402 -16.79 12.58 10.10
C ALA A 402 -15.39 12.96 9.57
N LEU A 403 -15.23 12.91 8.25
CA LEU A 403 -14.03 13.41 7.58
C LEU A 403 -13.94 14.93 7.71
N THR A 404 -12.80 15.43 8.17
CA THR A 404 -12.55 16.89 8.29
C THR A 404 -11.60 17.40 7.21
N GLU A 405 -10.68 16.55 6.75
CA GLU A 405 -9.73 16.85 5.67
C GLU A 405 -9.18 15.54 5.09
N LEU A 406 -8.71 15.58 3.86
CA LEU A 406 -8.01 14.47 3.21
C LEU A 406 -6.55 14.84 2.96
N ARG A 407 -5.61 14.07 3.47
CA ARG A 407 -4.19 14.16 3.11
C ARG A 407 -3.90 13.28 1.90
N ALA A 408 -3.35 13.84 0.85
CA ALA A 408 -3.20 13.16 -0.43
C ALA A 408 -1.78 13.29 -0.98
N ASP A 409 -1.22 12.16 -1.39
CA ASP A 409 0.09 12.05 -2.03
C ASP A 409 0.05 11.16 -3.28
N GLY A 410 1.22 10.87 -3.85
CA GLY A 410 1.35 10.08 -5.07
C GLY A 410 1.33 10.93 -6.35
N GLY A 411 1.72 10.29 -7.47
CA GLY A 411 1.99 11.01 -8.71
C GLY A 411 0.79 11.73 -9.33
N ALA A 412 -0.42 11.17 -9.24
CA ALA A 412 -1.59 11.75 -9.88
C ALA A 412 -2.12 13.00 -9.16
N ILE A 413 -1.87 13.17 -7.85
CA ILE A 413 -2.33 14.34 -7.09
C ILE A 413 -1.53 15.62 -7.38
N GLY A 414 -0.43 15.51 -8.12
CA GLY A 414 0.25 16.66 -8.72
C GLY A 414 -0.62 17.45 -9.71
N ASN A 415 -1.72 16.87 -10.19
CA ASN A 415 -2.72 17.50 -11.02
C ASN A 415 -3.65 18.37 -10.16
N ASP A 416 -3.51 19.69 -10.25
CA ASP A 416 -4.29 20.64 -9.46
C ASP A 416 -5.79 20.61 -9.76
N PHE A 417 -6.17 20.26 -11.01
CA PHE A 417 -7.57 20.08 -11.36
C PHE A 417 -8.17 18.89 -10.57
N LEU A 418 -7.48 17.76 -10.55
CA LEU A 418 -7.92 16.60 -9.79
C LEU A 418 -8.02 16.93 -8.30
N ALA A 419 -7.00 17.58 -7.74
CA ALA A 419 -6.98 17.94 -6.32
C ALA A 419 -8.12 18.88 -5.92
N GLY A 420 -8.40 19.91 -6.73
CA GLY A 420 -9.52 20.82 -6.51
C GLY A 420 -10.87 20.11 -6.64
N PHE A 421 -11.06 19.33 -7.70
CA PHE A 421 -12.30 18.58 -7.91
C PHE A 421 -12.52 17.52 -6.81
N GLN A 422 -11.44 16.91 -6.29
CA GLN A 422 -11.54 16.01 -5.15
C GLN A 422 -12.04 16.71 -3.89
N ALA A 423 -11.50 17.89 -3.58
CA ALA A 423 -12.00 18.71 -2.46
C ALA A 423 -13.47 19.07 -2.65
N ASP A 424 -13.86 19.48 -3.86
CA ASP A 424 -15.24 19.80 -4.22
C ASP A 424 -16.19 18.63 -4.00
N ILE A 425 -15.84 17.44 -4.50
CA ILE A 425 -16.70 16.24 -4.41
C ILE A 425 -16.80 15.71 -2.99
N LEU A 426 -15.76 15.85 -2.18
CA LEU A 426 -15.79 15.46 -0.76
C LEU A 426 -16.50 16.51 0.11
N GLY A 427 -16.43 17.79 -0.28
CA GLY A 427 -16.89 18.90 0.53
C GLY A 427 -16.02 19.21 1.75
N VAL A 428 -14.79 18.71 1.76
CA VAL A 428 -13.76 18.97 2.77
C VAL A 428 -12.43 19.32 2.08
N PRO A 429 -11.53 20.02 2.78
CA PRO A 429 -10.23 20.35 2.21
C PRO A 429 -9.39 19.13 1.86
N LEU A 430 -8.64 19.24 0.75
CA LEU A 430 -7.56 18.31 0.41
C LEU A 430 -6.22 18.99 0.67
N LEU A 431 -5.36 18.32 1.40
CA LEU A 431 -4.02 18.78 1.76
C LEU A 431 -2.97 17.94 1.02
N ARG A 432 -2.16 18.62 0.20
CA ARG A 432 -1.01 18.02 -0.47
C ARG A 432 0.26 18.34 0.32
N PRO A 433 1.04 17.35 0.75
CA PRO A 433 2.29 17.60 1.46
C PRO A 433 3.37 18.14 0.53
N ARG A 434 4.31 18.90 1.10
CA ARG A 434 5.51 19.37 0.38
C ARG A 434 6.37 18.20 -0.11
N LEU A 435 6.51 17.17 0.72
CA LEU A 435 7.23 15.96 0.40
C LEU A 435 6.25 14.85 -0.01
N THR A 436 6.37 14.38 -1.24
CA THR A 436 5.49 13.34 -1.81
C THR A 436 5.95 11.91 -1.51
N GLU A 437 7.20 11.71 -1.07
CA GLU A 437 7.78 10.40 -0.69
C GLU A 437 7.39 10.01 0.75
N THR A 438 6.11 10.12 1.07
CA THR A 438 5.57 9.91 2.41
C THR A 438 5.71 8.47 2.90
N THR A 439 5.71 7.51 1.99
CA THR A 439 5.91 6.08 2.29
C THR A 439 7.30 5.82 2.88
N ALA A 440 8.35 6.24 2.19
CA ALA A 440 9.72 6.11 2.68
C ALA A 440 9.95 6.94 3.94
N LEU A 441 9.38 8.16 4.00
CA LEU A 441 9.47 9.02 5.17
C LEU A 441 8.84 8.36 6.41
N GLY A 442 7.71 7.66 6.24
CA GLY A 442 7.06 6.94 7.34
C GLY A 442 7.96 5.85 7.93
N ALA A 443 8.61 5.05 7.08
CA ALA A 443 9.59 4.06 7.53
C ALA A 443 10.80 4.70 8.23
N ALA A 444 11.28 5.84 7.70
CA ALA A 444 12.34 6.61 8.35
C ALA A 444 11.91 7.13 9.74
N TYR A 445 10.70 7.66 9.86
CA TYR A 445 10.16 8.14 11.13
C TYR A 445 10.07 7.02 12.17
N LEU A 446 9.55 5.84 11.80
CA LEU A 446 9.48 4.67 12.67
C LEU A 446 10.89 4.25 13.15
N ALA A 447 11.84 4.17 12.21
CA ALA A 447 13.23 3.84 12.55
C ALA A 447 13.89 4.90 13.44
N GLY A 448 13.66 6.16 13.13
CA GLY A 448 14.21 7.27 13.90
C GLY A 448 13.66 7.39 15.32
N LEU A 449 12.37 7.09 15.51
CA LEU A 449 11.75 7.00 16.84
C LEU A 449 12.40 5.90 17.69
N ALA A 450 12.60 4.71 17.13
CA ALA A 450 13.19 3.57 17.85
C ALA A 450 14.60 3.84 18.39
N VAL A 451 15.35 4.75 17.75
CA VAL A 451 16.74 5.10 18.16
C VAL A 451 16.84 6.51 18.76
N GLY A 452 15.72 7.20 18.97
CA GLY A 452 15.71 8.56 19.56
C GLY A 452 16.23 9.65 18.63
N PHE A 453 16.25 9.43 17.32
CA PHE A 453 16.58 10.47 16.33
C PHE A 453 15.47 11.53 16.26
N TRP A 454 14.20 11.14 16.26
CA TRP A 454 13.06 11.98 16.62
C TRP A 454 12.53 11.57 17.98
N SER A 455 12.11 12.53 18.79
CA SER A 455 11.75 12.29 20.18
C SER A 455 10.31 11.82 20.38
N SER A 456 9.41 12.17 19.44
CA SER A 456 7.98 11.83 19.57
C SER A 456 7.21 12.01 18.27
N ARG A 457 5.97 11.48 18.21
CA ARG A 457 5.02 11.70 17.10
C ARG A 457 4.61 13.18 16.97
N GLU A 458 4.57 13.92 18.08
CA GLU A 458 4.26 15.36 18.07
C GLU A 458 5.37 16.16 17.36
N GLN A 459 6.64 15.81 17.59
CA GLN A 459 7.76 16.41 16.86
C GLN A 459 7.64 16.13 15.36
N ILE A 460 7.32 14.90 14.97
CA ILE A 460 7.12 14.50 13.58
C ILE A 460 5.94 15.27 12.97
N ALA A 461 4.81 15.34 13.67
CA ALA A 461 3.64 16.06 13.21
C ALA A 461 3.89 17.56 12.98
N ALA A 462 4.73 18.18 13.83
CA ALA A 462 5.15 19.58 13.70
C ALA A 462 6.04 19.82 12.47
N GLN A 463 6.73 18.80 11.97
CA GLN A 463 7.57 18.86 10.76
C GLN A 463 6.80 18.60 9.46
N TRP A 464 5.55 18.09 9.54
CA TRP A 464 4.74 17.85 8.36
C TRP A 464 4.50 19.16 7.60
N GLY A 465 5.08 19.27 6.41
CA GLY A 465 5.03 20.48 5.61
C GLY A 465 3.90 20.43 4.59
N LEU A 466 3.04 21.45 4.57
CA LEU A 466 2.01 21.67 3.57
C LEU A 466 2.61 22.30 2.31
N ASP A 467 2.37 21.70 1.13
CA ASP A 467 2.57 22.34 -0.17
C ASP A 467 1.35 23.21 -0.52
N ARG A 468 0.19 22.57 -0.59
CA ARG A 468 -1.04 23.27 -0.97
C ARG A 468 -2.26 22.68 -0.30
N ARG A 469 -3.19 23.57 0.09
CA ARG A 469 -4.52 23.26 0.58
C ARG A 469 -5.52 23.64 -0.51
N PHE A 470 -6.37 22.69 -0.88
CA PHE A 470 -7.46 22.89 -1.84
C PHE A 470 -8.78 22.91 -1.06
N GLU A 471 -9.45 24.08 -1.07
CA GLU A 471 -10.74 24.24 -0.41
C GLU A 471 -11.88 23.84 -1.34
N PRO A 472 -12.97 23.25 -0.85
CA PRO A 472 -14.14 22.98 -1.66
C PRO A 472 -14.80 24.30 -2.10
N GLN A 473 -15.03 24.43 -3.42
CA GLN A 473 -15.63 25.62 -4.03
C GLN A 473 -17.01 25.34 -4.64
N MET A 474 -17.36 24.06 -4.78
CA MET A 474 -18.58 23.63 -5.45
C MET A 474 -19.79 23.74 -4.52
N GLU A 475 -20.86 24.32 -5.04
CA GLU A 475 -22.17 24.34 -4.39
C GLU A 475 -22.65 22.91 -4.05
N VAL A 476 -23.20 22.73 -2.83
CA VAL A 476 -23.64 21.43 -2.32
C VAL A 476 -24.62 20.74 -3.29
N ALA A 477 -25.62 21.46 -3.79
CA ALA A 477 -26.61 20.91 -4.72
C ALA A 477 -25.97 20.38 -6.01
N ARG A 478 -24.95 21.08 -6.55
CA ARG A 478 -24.21 20.64 -7.74
C ARG A 478 -23.38 19.41 -7.43
N ARG A 479 -22.68 19.39 -6.30
CA ARG A 479 -21.87 18.25 -5.82
C ARG A 479 -22.72 16.98 -5.73
N GLU A 480 -23.85 17.05 -5.05
CA GLU A 480 -24.73 15.90 -4.87
C GLU A 480 -25.35 15.43 -6.19
N LYS A 481 -25.70 16.34 -7.10
CA LYS A 481 -26.18 16.00 -8.43
C LYS A 481 -25.14 15.25 -9.25
N LEU A 482 -23.88 15.68 -9.24
CA LEU A 482 -22.79 15.03 -9.95
C LEU A 482 -22.52 13.63 -9.36
N TYR A 483 -22.50 13.53 -8.04
CA TYR A 483 -22.28 12.27 -7.37
C TYR A 483 -23.43 11.27 -7.59
N ALA A 484 -24.68 11.72 -7.59
CA ALA A 484 -25.82 10.88 -7.95
C ALA A 484 -25.72 10.32 -9.38
N GLY A 485 -25.23 11.14 -10.33
CA GLY A 485 -24.95 10.68 -11.69
C GLY A 485 -23.84 9.60 -11.74
N TRP A 486 -22.78 9.76 -10.93
CA TRP A 486 -21.75 8.75 -10.76
C TRP A 486 -22.32 7.43 -10.23
N GLN A 487 -23.13 7.48 -9.18
CA GLN A 487 -23.76 6.28 -8.60
C GLN A 487 -24.64 5.54 -9.62
N GLN A 488 -25.37 6.27 -10.47
CA GLN A 488 -26.13 5.67 -11.58
C GLN A 488 -25.22 5.00 -12.61
N ALA A 489 -24.09 5.63 -12.97
CA ALA A 489 -23.12 5.04 -13.89
C ALA A 489 -22.50 3.75 -13.33
N VAL A 490 -22.15 3.75 -12.04
CA VAL A 490 -21.66 2.54 -11.35
C VAL A 490 -22.74 1.46 -11.33
N ALA A 491 -23.98 1.77 -10.96
CA ALA A 491 -25.08 0.81 -10.95
C ALA A 491 -25.30 0.17 -12.33
N ALA A 492 -25.24 0.95 -13.41
CA ALA A 492 -25.33 0.46 -14.78
C ALA A 492 -24.13 -0.44 -15.16
N THR A 493 -22.92 -0.09 -14.72
CA THR A 493 -21.72 -0.91 -14.91
C THR A 493 -21.83 -2.26 -14.19
N LEU A 494 -22.34 -2.26 -12.96
CA LEU A 494 -22.55 -3.47 -12.17
C LEU A 494 -23.63 -4.40 -12.73
N ALA A 495 -24.58 -3.86 -13.50
CA ALA A 495 -25.64 -4.60 -14.18
C ALA A 495 -25.21 -5.13 -15.57
N PHE A 496 -24.09 -4.65 -16.11
CA PHE A 496 -23.58 -5.07 -17.42
C PHE A 496 -22.60 -6.23 -17.22
N HIS A 497 -23.03 -7.43 -17.62
CA HIS A 497 -22.21 -8.64 -17.58
C HIS A 497 -21.55 -8.87 -18.95
N VAL A 498 -20.27 -9.17 -18.93
CA VAL A 498 -19.50 -9.65 -20.08
C VAL A 498 -19.25 -11.12 -19.82
N ASP A 499 -19.85 -11.99 -20.64
CA ASP A 499 -19.65 -13.44 -20.61
C ASP A 499 -18.21 -13.84 -20.97
#